data_efdff8f15f7125f275061262f2955b46
#
_entry.id   efdff8f15f7125f275061262f2955b46
#
_cell.length_a   1.000
_cell.length_b   1.000
_cell.length_c   1.000
_cell.angle_alpha   90.00
_cell.angle_beta   90.00
_cell.angle_gamma   90.00
#
_symmetry.space_group_name_H-M   'P 1'
#
loop_
_entity.id
_entity.type
_entity.pdbx_description
1 polymer ?
#
loop_
_entity_poly.entity_id
_entity_poly.type
_entity_poly.pdbx_seq_one_letter_code
_entity_poly.pdbx_strand_id
1 'polypeptide(L)'
;MRIDFERGISNSQPFEPQGLGLVPMVVEQSGRGERAYDIYSRLLKERVIFLVGPVNDATANLVVAQMLFLESENPDKDIHLYINSPGGSVTAGLSIYDTMQFIKPDVSTMCIGQAAS
;
A
#
# COMPACT_ATOMS: atom_id res chain seq x y z
N MET A 1 -3.14 18.70 4.57
CA MET A 1 -3.31 17.31 5.01
C MET A 1 -2.90 17.17 6.46
N ARG A 2 -3.66 16.44 7.21
CA ARG A 2 -3.34 16.15 8.62
C ARG A 2 -3.63 14.69 8.92
N ILE A 3 -2.95 14.15 9.92
CA ILE A 3 -3.15 12.79 10.36
C ILE A 3 -4.00 12.82 11.63
N ASP A 4 -5.06 12.03 11.63
CA ASP A 4 -6.00 11.95 12.74
C ASP A 4 -6.00 10.52 13.28
N PHE A 5 -5.24 10.30 14.34
CA PHE A 5 -5.12 8.98 14.94
C PHE A 5 -6.40 8.55 15.66
N GLU A 6 -7.15 9.49 16.19
CA GLU A 6 -8.39 9.16 16.89
C GLU A 6 -9.44 8.61 15.93
N ARG A 7 -9.46 9.09 14.71
CA ARG A 7 -10.41 8.60 13.72
C ARG A 7 -10.18 7.15 13.37
N GLY A 8 -8.92 6.71 13.33
CA GLY A 8 -8.60 5.33 13.10
C GLY A 8 -9.01 4.42 14.24
N ILE A 9 -9.11 4.97 15.45
CA ILE A 9 -9.47 4.23 16.65
C ILE A 9 -10.97 4.31 16.90
N SER A 10 -11.58 5.45 16.67
CA SER A 10 -12.96 5.72 17.02
C SER A 10 -13.97 5.08 16.11
N ASN A 11 -13.53 4.48 15.05
CA ASN A 11 -14.42 3.72 14.21
C ASN A 11 -15.04 2.60 15.04
N SER A 12 -16.34 2.51 15.03
CA SER A 12 -17.06 1.56 15.84
C SER A 12 -16.81 0.10 15.51
N GLN A 13 -15.93 -0.18 14.58
CA GLN A 13 -15.55 -1.53 14.25
C GLN A 13 -14.93 -2.24 15.44
N PRO A 14 -15.23 -3.53 15.65
CA PRO A 14 -14.49 -4.30 16.63
C PRO A 14 -13.01 -4.22 16.30
N PHE A 15 -12.24 -3.81 17.27
CA PHE A 15 -10.81 -3.65 17.08
C PHE A 15 -10.13 -4.99 16.91
N GLU A 16 -9.29 -5.11 15.92
CA GLU A 16 -8.53 -6.32 15.67
C GLU A 16 -7.46 -6.51 16.72
N PRO A 17 -7.48 -7.64 17.43
CA PRO A 17 -6.59 -7.81 18.57
C PRO A 17 -5.10 -7.91 18.22
N GLN A 18 -4.75 -8.10 16.98
CA GLN A 18 -3.36 -8.15 16.63
C GLN A 18 -2.60 -6.86 16.92
N GLY A 19 -3.30 -5.83 17.35
CA GLY A 19 -2.64 -4.58 17.72
C GLY A 19 -2.00 -3.83 16.58
N LEU A 20 -1.98 -4.45 15.43
CA LEU A 20 -1.39 -3.87 14.24
C LEU A 20 -2.44 -3.26 13.34
N GLY A 21 -3.69 -3.35 13.76
CA GLY A 21 -4.81 -2.87 12.98
C GLY A 21 -5.05 -1.36 13.05
N LEU A 22 -4.32 -0.66 13.91
CA LEU A 22 -4.48 0.77 14.03
C LEU A 22 -3.81 1.47 12.85
N VAL A 23 -4.61 1.86 11.90
CA VAL A 23 -4.14 2.60 10.74
C VAL A 23 -4.56 4.05 10.91
N PRO A 24 -3.61 4.99 10.97
CA PRO A 24 -3.96 6.40 11.11
C PRO A 24 -4.78 6.87 9.93
N MET A 25 -5.75 7.72 10.23
CA MET A 25 -6.54 8.37 9.19
C MET A 25 -5.93 9.70 8.84
N VAL A 26 -5.98 10.04 7.57
CA VAL A 26 -5.50 11.30 7.03
C VAL A 26 -6.71 12.09 6.57
N VAL A 27 -6.79 13.33 7.01
CA VAL A 27 -7.90 14.20 6.64
C VAL A 27 -7.39 15.27 5.68
N GLU A 28 -8.02 15.35 4.52
CA GLU A 28 -7.74 16.40 3.54
C GLU A 28 -8.92 17.35 3.47
N GLN A 29 -8.61 18.63 3.42
CA GLN A 29 -9.60 19.67 3.17
C GLN A 29 -9.49 20.14 1.74
N SER A 30 -10.63 20.33 1.11
CA SER A 30 -10.72 20.85 -0.24
C SER A 30 -11.89 21.82 -0.32
N GLY A 31 -12.04 22.47 -1.46
CA GLY A 31 -13.19 23.33 -1.70
C GLY A 31 -14.53 22.62 -1.64
N ARG A 32 -14.52 21.28 -1.64
CA ARG A 32 -15.74 20.46 -1.56
C ARG A 32 -15.97 19.90 -0.16
N GLY A 33 -15.14 20.27 0.82
CA GLY A 33 -15.24 19.81 2.20
C GLY A 33 -14.08 18.91 2.59
N GLU A 34 -14.26 18.20 3.69
CA GLU A 34 -13.25 17.26 4.20
C GLU A 34 -13.44 15.87 3.61
N ARG A 35 -12.31 15.23 3.35
CA ARG A 35 -12.29 13.85 2.93
C ARG A 35 -11.26 13.10 3.77
N ALA A 36 -11.66 11.95 4.30
CA ALA A 36 -10.80 11.12 5.14
C ALA A 36 -10.34 9.89 4.37
N TYR A 37 -9.08 9.55 4.53
CA TYR A 37 -8.46 8.35 3.98
C TYR A 37 -7.66 7.67 5.07
N ASP A 38 -7.53 6.33 5.02
CA ASP A 38 -6.45 5.73 5.80
C ASP A 38 -5.11 6.12 5.17
N ILE A 39 -4.03 6.01 5.96
CA ILE A 39 -2.72 6.51 5.51
C ILE A 39 -2.25 5.78 4.25
N TYR A 40 -2.52 4.47 4.14
CA TYR A 40 -2.08 3.71 2.97
C TYR A 40 -2.87 4.10 1.73
N SER A 41 -4.16 4.32 1.85
CA SER A 41 -4.98 4.79 0.73
C SER A 41 -4.56 6.17 0.27
N ARG A 42 -4.20 7.04 1.21
CA ARG A 42 -3.73 8.38 0.86
C ARG A 42 -2.40 8.35 0.13
N LEU A 43 -1.48 7.49 0.60
CA LEU A 43 -0.19 7.33 -0.08
C LEU A 43 -0.33 6.66 -1.43
N LEU A 44 -1.32 5.78 -1.59
CA LEU A 44 -1.60 5.18 -2.89
C LEU A 44 -1.95 6.25 -3.94
N LYS A 45 -2.61 7.32 -3.55
CA LYS A 45 -2.88 8.44 -4.45
C LYS A 45 -1.59 9.08 -4.96
N GLU A 46 -0.52 9.00 -4.18
CA GLU A 46 0.81 9.46 -4.57
C GLU A 46 1.61 8.37 -5.27
N ARG A 47 0.96 7.27 -5.63
CA ARG A 47 1.55 6.13 -6.33
C ARG A 47 2.57 5.37 -5.50
N VAL A 48 2.34 5.32 -4.19
CA VAL A 48 3.19 4.62 -3.23
C VAL A 48 2.47 3.39 -2.74
N ILE A 49 3.11 2.24 -2.87
CA ILE A 49 2.61 0.94 -2.41
C ILE A 49 3.56 0.40 -1.36
N PHE A 50 3.01 -0.24 -0.34
CA PHE A 50 3.80 -0.87 0.72
C PHE A 50 3.66 -2.38 0.67
N LEU A 51 4.80 -3.06 0.74
CA LEU A 51 4.87 -4.49 0.97
C LEU A 51 5.51 -4.70 2.33
N VAL A 52 4.70 -4.95 3.34
CA VAL A 52 5.15 -5.09 4.72
C VAL A 52 4.73 -6.45 5.25
N GLY A 53 5.67 -7.14 5.90
CA GLY A 53 5.42 -8.46 6.45
C GLY A 53 5.66 -9.58 5.44
N PRO A 54 5.27 -10.81 5.81
CA PRO A 54 5.54 -11.96 4.95
C PRO A 54 4.84 -11.88 3.59
N VAL A 55 5.51 -12.42 2.57
CA VAL A 55 4.95 -12.52 1.23
C VAL A 55 4.16 -13.82 1.12
N ASN A 56 2.88 -13.69 0.93
CA ASN A 56 1.96 -14.80 0.70
C ASN A 56 0.96 -14.41 -0.39
N ASP A 57 0.05 -15.30 -0.74
CA ASP A 57 -0.88 -15.03 -1.82
C ASP A 57 -1.74 -13.78 -1.55
N ALA A 58 -2.17 -13.59 -0.31
CA ALA A 58 -3.02 -12.45 0.04
C ALA A 58 -2.26 -11.13 -0.10
N THR A 59 -1.04 -11.05 0.44
CA THR A 59 -0.25 -9.81 0.36
C THR A 59 0.19 -9.54 -1.08
N ALA A 60 0.57 -10.58 -1.81
CA ALA A 60 0.96 -10.43 -3.21
C ALA A 60 -0.21 -9.95 -4.07
N ASN A 61 -1.39 -10.51 -3.88
CA ASN A 61 -2.57 -10.10 -4.63
C ASN A 61 -2.93 -8.64 -4.38
N LEU A 62 -2.77 -8.16 -3.15
CA LEU A 62 -3.03 -6.75 -2.85
C LEU A 62 -2.03 -5.83 -3.56
N VAL A 63 -0.76 -6.21 -3.56
CA VAL A 63 0.27 -5.42 -4.25
C VAL A 63 0.00 -5.39 -5.76
N VAL A 64 -0.28 -6.55 -6.34
CA VAL A 64 -0.57 -6.67 -7.77
C VAL A 64 -1.80 -5.83 -8.13
N ALA A 65 -2.87 -5.93 -7.34
CA ALA A 65 -4.08 -5.17 -7.61
C ALA A 65 -3.83 -3.66 -7.57
N GLN A 66 -3.03 -3.21 -6.63
CA GLN A 66 -2.68 -1.79 -6.52
C GLN A 66 -1.83 -1.34 -7.72
N MET A 67 -0.90 -2.16 -8.17
CA MET A 67 -0.11 -1.84 -9.36
C MET A 67 -1.00 -1.70 -10.60
N LEU A 68 -1.92 -2.63 -10.80
CA LEU A 68 -2.83 -2.58 -11.93
C LEU A 68 -3.76 -1.37 -11.86
N PHE A 69 -4.21 -1.04 -10.66
CA PHE A 69 -5.03 0.14 -10.46
C PHE A 69 -4.27 1.42 -10.83
N LEU A 70 -3.03 1.54 -10.37
CA LEU A 70 -2.22 2.73 -10.66
C LEU A 70 -1.88 2.83 -12.14
N GLU A 71 -1.63 1.69 -12.79
CA GLU A 71 -1.44 1.70 -14.24
C GLU A 71 -2.68 2.24 -14.95
N SER A 72 -3.86 1.82 -14.52
CA SER A 72 -5.10 2.28 -15.15
C SER A 72 -5.33 3.78 -14.94
N GLU A 73 -4.88 4.32 -13.81
CA GLU A 73 -5.02 5.75 -13.54
C GLU A 73 -4.09 6.60 -14.38
N ASN A 74 -2.86 6.19 -14.52
CA ASN A 74 -1.89 6.88 -15.35
C ASN A 74 -0.74 5.93 -15.70
N PRO A 75 -0.72 5.39 -16.92
CA PRO A 75 0.31 4.43 -17.31
C PRO A 75 1.69 5.05 -17.51
N ASP A 76 1.80 6.36 -17.50
CA ASP A 76 3.07 7.04 -17.79
C ASP A 76 3.83 7.50 -16.55
N LYS A 77 3.19 7.42 -15.38
CA LYS A 77 3.85 7.84 -14.13
C LYS A 77 4.42 6.67 -13.36
N ASP A 78 5.56 6.90 -12.75
CA ASP A 78 6.25 5.91 -11.94
C ASP A 78 5.44 5.47 -10.74
N ILE A 79 5.68 4.24 -10.32
CA ILE A 79 5.13 3.65 -9.10
C ILE A 79 6.29 3.42 -8.14
N HIS A 80 6.04 3.63 -6.85
CA HIS A 80 7.05 3.45 -5.81
C HIS A 80 6.61 2.33 -4.88
N LEU A 81 7.41 1.28 -4.81
CA LEU A 81 7.14 0.13 -3.95
C LEU A 81 8.12 0.13 -2.79
N TYR A 82 7.60 0.32 -1.60
CA TYR A 82 8.39 0.30 -0.37
C TYR A 82 8.25 -1.08 0.26
N ILE A 83 9.41 -1.69 0.56
CA ILE A 83 9.47 -3.08 1.01
C ILE A 83 10.09 -3.17 2.39
N ASN A 84 9.37 -3.84 3.28
CA ASN A 84 9.89 -4.25 4.57
C ASN A 84 9.34 -5.64 4.85
N SER A 85 10.05 -6.67 4.38
CA SER A 85 9.54 -8.02 4.37
C SER A 85 10.65 -9.04 4.62
N PRO A 86 10.38 -10.07 5.42
CA PRO A 86 11.30 -11.20 5.57
C PRO A 86 11.26 -12.14 4.35
N GLY A 87 10.40 -11.87 3.37
CA GLY A 87 10.18 -12.75 2.26
C GLY A 87 9.04 -13.72 2.51
N GLY A 88 9.03 -14.83 1.80
CA GLY A 88 7.98 -15.84 1.96
C GLY A 88 7.82 -16.71 0.73
N SER A 89 6.61 -16.83 0.25
CA SER A 89 6.28 -17.67 -0.91
C SER A 89 6.97 -17.19 -2.18
N VAL A 90 7.72 -18.07 -2.81
CA VAL A 90 8.40 -17.78 -4.06
C VAL A 90 7.40 -17.48 -5.18
N THR A 91 6.35 -18.29 -5.29
CA THR A 91 5.32 -18.08 -6.32
C THR A 91 4.59 -16.76 -6.13
N ALA A 92 4.26 -16.42 -4.90
CA ALA A 92 3.61 -15.13 -4.61
C ALA A 92 4.55 -13.97 -4.95
N GLY A 93 5.83 -14.08 -4.58
CA GLY A 93 6.82 -13.06 -4.92
C GLY A 93 7.01 -12.90 -6.42
N LEU A 94 7.00 -14.00 -7.15
CA LEU A 94 7.10 -13.95 -8.60
C LEU A 94 5.91 -13.25 -9.24
N SER A 95 4.73 -13.37 -8.68
CA SER A 95 3.56 -12.67 -9.22
C SER A 95 3.73 -11.16 -9.13
N ILE A 96 4.34 -10.68 -8.06
CA ILE A 96 4.68 -9.25 -7.92
C ILE A 96 5.72 -8.84 -8.96
N TYR A 97 6.78 -9.62 -9.05
CA TYR A 97 7.87 -9.35 -9.99
C TYR A 97 7.37 -9.33 -11.43
N ASP A 98 6.58 -10.34 -11.80
CA ASP A 98 6.04 -10.42 -13.16
C ASP A 98 5.15 -9.23 -13.48
N THR A 99 4.34 -8.80 -12.53
CA THR A 99 3.49 -7.63 -12.71
C THR A 99 4.34 -6.37 -12.92
N MET A 100 5.41 -6.21 -12.14
CA MET A 100 6.32 -5.08 -12.30
C MET A 100 6.93 -5.03 -13.70
N GLN A 101 7.18 -6.19 -14.29
CA GLN A 101 7.73 -6.27 -15.65
C GLN A 101 6.67 -6.06 -16.72
N PHE A 102 5.43 -6.42 -16.42
CA PHE A 102 4.33 -6.40 -17.38
C PHE A 102 3.72 -5.01 -17.56
N ILE A 103 3.56 -4.26 -16.48
CA ILE A 103 2.89 -2.96 -16.54
C ILE A 103 3.78 -1.90 -17.18
N LYS A 104 3.15 -0.89 -17.76
CA LYS A 104 3.88 0.18 -18.45
C LYS A 104 4.65 1.11 -17.51
N PRO A 105 4.10 1.55 -16.37
CA PRO A 105 4.86 2.40 -15.46
C PRO A 105 6.13 1.73 -14.96
N ASP A 106 7.19 2.52 -14.82
CA ASP A 106 8.39 2.05 -14.13
C ASP A 106 8.07 1.91 -12.63
N VAL A 107 8.57 0.84 -12.03
CA VAL A 107 8.39 0.60 -10.60
C VAL A 107 9.75 0.72 -9.93
N SER A 108 9.91 1.72 -9.09
CA SER A 108 11.10 1.84 -8.25
C SER A 108 10.83 1.17 -6.91
N THR A 109 11.84 0.51 -6.37
CA THR A 109 11.71 -0.18 -5.09
C THR A 109 12.65 0.44 -4.07
N MET A 110 12.20 0.50 -2.82
CA MET A 110 13.01 0.97 -1.72
C MET A 110 12.86 0.01 -0.55
N CYS A 111 13.96 -0.50 -0.07
CA CYS A 111 13.99 -1.34 1.11
C CYS A 111 14.00 -0.47 2.36
N ILE A 112 13.00 -0.65 3.21
CA ILE A 112 12.93 0.00 4.52
C ILE A 112 12.95 -1.11 5.55
N GLY A 113 14.08 -1.27 6.23
CA GLY A 113 14.28 -2.38 7.14
C GLY A 113 14.88 -3.58 6.43
N GLN A 114 14.07 -4.49 5.91
CA GLN A 114 14.58 -5.66 5.21
C GLN A 114 13.79 -5.97 3.94
N ALA A 115 14.49 -6.57 3.01
CA ALA A 115 13.88 -7.16 1.82
C ALA A 115 14.58 -8.49 1.61
N ALA A 116 14.15 -9.50 2.35
CA ALA A 116 14.83 -10.79 2.39
C ALA A 116 14.13 -11.83 1.51
N SER A 117 14.91 -12.85 1.15
CA SER A 117 14.41 -14.07 0.53
C SER A 117 13.46 -13.83 -0.62
#